data_33850a96b77b96802d5f9be4caeda0a9
#
_entry.id   33850a96b77b96802d5f9be4caeda0a9
#
_cell.length_a   1.000
_cell.length_b   1.000
_cell.length_c   1.000
_cell.angle_alpha   90.00
_cell.angle_beta   90.00
_cell.angle_gamma   90.00
#
_symmetry.space_group_name_H-M   'P 1'
#
loop_
_entity.id
_entity.type
_entity.pdbx_description
1 polymer ?
#
loop_
_entity_poly.entity_id
_entity_poly.type
_entity_poly.pdbx_seq_one_letter_code
_entity_poly.pdbx_strand_id
1 'polypeptide(L)'
;MLSRKARRAAFTTAVLATATAGLSAGPAHAARGHVYVSTNAEAGNAVVVFNRDAKGRLYQGGVFETGGNGAGGNPTFPVPISDSDGMVTLSPNRKLLFAINIGSNTITSFQVRGNGLRRISTVSTGGIGPNAADARNGVLYVTNTGGPGPGAPGSGGPPTGQPTMMGFRYSSGGTLTPISGSQTNLPPVSLPAAIRLDPQLTYLAVTERGANQTQRFPLDAGHVPDTPVAYPVNAGSAHPFALALTSNDVMLTADEGNPPPEGPGGDSRITSYNAATPQTPTPLDSDANSQTATCWIVLTGNERYGFASSALSGMVTSFSLTAQGQITVIGAQPVTDTVATDMGRSRDSKFLYVNSINVDPMALAFKSSRIDIYRINSDGTLALIGKTASSLLGSTSGMAAS
;
A
#
# COMPACT_ATOMS: atom_id res chain seq x y z
N MET A 1 33.89 2.82 56.58
CA MET A 1 34.61 3.13 55.32
C MET A 1 34.62 1.89 54.45
N LEU A 2 33.72 1.81 53.50
CA LEU A 2 33.67 0.75 52.48
C LEU A 2 33.35 1.41 51.13
N SER A 3 34.33 1.44 50.24
CA SER A 3 34.30 2.03 48.94
C SER A 3 33.42 1.20 47.97
N ARG A 4 32.39 1.80 47.39
CA ARG A 4 31.63 1.23 46.28
C ARG A 4 32.37 1.47 44.97
N LYS A 5 32.95 0.40 44.41
CA LYS A 5 33.45 0.40 43.03
C LYS A 5 32.27 0.31 42.09
N ALA A 6 32.03 1.39 41.32
CA ALA A 6 31.10 1.40 40.20
C ALA A 6 31.66 0.55 39.05
N ARG A 7 30.97 -0.54 38.71
CA ARG A 7 31.25 -1.30 37.49
C ARG A 7 30.58 -0.54 36.29
N ARG A 8 31.40 0.03 35.44
CA ARG A 8 30.97 0.50 34.13
C ARG A 8 30.69 -0.73 33.24
N ALA A 9 29.46 -0.91 32.83
CA ALA A 9 29.10 -1.85 31.79
C ALA A 9 29.52 -1.21 30.43
N ALA A 10 30.45 -1.87 29.77
CA ALA A 10 30.82 -1.53 28.40
C ALA A 10 29.72 -2.09 27.48
N PHE A 11 28.97 -1.22 26.83
CA PHE A 11 28.12 -1.58 25.69
C PHE A 11 29.01 -1.87 24.49
N THR A 12 29.13 -3.14 24.17
CA THR A 12 29.79 -3.58 22.94
C THR A 12 28.82 -3.30 21.78
N THR A 13 29.15 -2.32 20.99
CA THR A 13 28.45 -2.02 19.72
C THR A 13 28.73 -3.20 18.78
N ALA A 14 27.72 -4.04 18.57
CA ALA A 14 27.80 -5.07 17.54
C ALA A 14 27.76 -4.39 16.18
N VAL A 15 28.91 -4.29 15.55
CA VAL A 15 29.03 -3.94 14.14
C VAL A 15 28.39 -5.08 13.33
N LEU A 16 27.24 -4.82 12.73
CA LEU A 16 26.64 -5.73 11.77
C LEU A 16 27.56 -5.82 10.55
N ALA A 17 28.37 -6.86 10.50
CA ALA A 17 29.16 -7.21 9.33
C ALA A 17 28.16 -7.53 8.20
N THR A 18 28.10 -6.69 7.18
CA THR A 18 27.42 -6.97 5.92
C THR A 18 28.08 -8.18 5.28
N ALA A 19 27.46 -9.33 5.43
CA ALA A 19 27.79 -10.51 4.62
C ALA A 19 27.40 -10.19 3.15
N THR A 20 28.32 -9.66 2.39
CA THR A 20 28.26 -9.69 0.94
C THR A 20 28.45 -11.12 0.48
N ALA A 21 27.40 -11.93 0.57
CA ALA A 21 27.37 -13.19 -0.17
C ALA A 21 27.41 -12.82 -1.66
N GLY A 22 28.50 -13.17 -2.32
CA GLY A 22 28.69 -13.00 -3.76
C GLY A 22 27.60 -13.78 -4.50
N LEU A 23 26.51 -13.10 -4.81
CA LEU A 23 25.52 -13.57 -5.76
C LEU A 23 26.12 -13.40 -7.15
N SER A 24 26.47 -14.49 -7.79
CA SER A 24 26.81 -14.51 -9.21
C SER A 24 25.69 -13.82 -9.99
N ALA A 25 26.02 -12.70 -10.64
CA ALA A 25 25.11 -12.05 -11.57
C ALA A 25 24.80 -13.07 -12.67
N GLY A 26 23.61 -13.66 -12.64
CA GLY A 26 23.11 -14.46 -13.77
C GLY A 26 23.07 -13.57 -15.03
N PRO A 27 22.94 -14.16 -16.23
CA PRO A 27 22.98 -13.42 -17.49
C PRO A 27 21.96 -12.26 -17.41
N ALA A 28 22.43 -11.06 -17.76
CA ALA A 28 21.64 -9.85 -17.71
C ALA A 28 20.44 -9.97 -18.66
N HIS A 29 19.32 -10.42 -18.15
CA HIS A 29 18.05 -10.36 -18.87
C HIS A 29 17.65 -8.89 -18.94
N ALA A 30 17.41 -8.38 -20.16
CA ALA A 30 16.91 -7.02 -20.32
C ALA A 30 15.60 -6.86 -19.53
N ALA A 31 15.60 -5.99 -18.54
CA ALA A 31 14.44 -5.74 -17.72
C ALA A 31 13.28 -5.20 -18.59
N ARG A 32 12.11 -5.81 -18.46
CA ARG A 32 10.86 -5.42 -19.13
C ARG A 32 9.95 -4.60 -18.21
N GLY A 33 10.38 -4.36 -16.99
CA GLY A 33 9.71 -3.63 -15.94
C GLY A 33 10.33 -3.92 -14.59
N HIS A 34 9.75 -3.37 -13.55
CA HIS A 34 10.26 -3.50 -12.19
C HIS A 34 9.11 -3.72 -11.20
N VAL A 35 9.43 -4.35 -10.08
CA VAL A 35 8.59 -4.38 -8.88
C VAL A 35 9.38 -3.71 -7.77
N TYR A 36 8.71 -2.84 -7.03
CA TYR A 36 9.27 -2.04 -5.94
C TYR A 36 8.55 -2.40 -4.65
N VAL A 37 9.30 -2.70 -3.60
CA VAL A 37 8.74 -3.07 -2.29
C VAL A 37 9.46 -2.28 -1.20
N SER A 38 8.72 -1.65 -0.30
CA SER A 38 9.31 -0.97 0.85
C SER A 38 9.69 -1.99 1.92
N THR A 39 10.87 -1.79 2.54
CA THR A 39 11.30 -2.62 3.68
C THR A 39 10.59 -2.28 4.98
N ASN A 40 10.05 -1.06 5.08
CA ASN A 40 9.49 -0.52 6.31
C ASN A 40 10.41 -0.65 7.54
N ALA A 41 11.72 -0.73 7.34
CA ALA A 41 12.68 -0.93 8.41
C ALA A 41 12.78 0.30 9.33
N GLU A 42 12.72 0.07 10.65
CA GLU A 42 12.73 1.12 11.68
C GLU A 42 14.03 1.92 11.69
N ALA A 43 15.16 1.25 11.54
CA ALA A 43 16.49 1.88 11.58
C ALA A 43 16.96 2.48 10.24
N GLY A 44 16.06 2.58 9.25
CA GLY A 44 16.35 3.11 7.92
C GLY A 44 15.51 2.39 6.87
N ASN A 45 14.46 3.07 6.37
CA ASN A 45 13.59 2.53 5.36
C ASN A 45 14.29 2.52 3.98
N ALA A 46 13.99 1.51 3.17
CA ALA A 46 14.54 1.36 1.84
C ALA A 46 13.48 0.78 0.87
N VAL A 47 13.72 0.96 -0.42
CA VAL A 47 12.97 0.32 -1.49
C VAL A 47 13.83 -0.77 -2.12
N VAL A 48 13.35 -2.00 -2.09
CA VAL A 48 13.93 -3.13 -2.84
C VAL A 48 13.37 -3.10 -4.25
N VAL A 49 14.26 -3.11 -5.24
CA VAL A 49 13.91 -3.15 -6.66
C VAL A 49 14.12 -4.56 -7.19
N PHE A 50 13.12 -5.10 -7.84
CA PHE A 50 13.21 -6.34 -8.60
C PHE A 50 13.08 -6.03 -10.08
N ASN A 51 14.00 -6.57 -10.89
CA ASN A 51 13.94 -6.53 -12.34
C ASN A 51 13.02 -7.65 -12.83
N ARG A 52 12.08 -7.32 -13.70
CA ARG A 52 11.14 -8.26 -14.31
C ARG A 52 11.60 -8.65 -15.72
N ASP A 53 11.65 -9.93 -16.01
CA ASP A 53 11.87 -10.41 -17.38
C ASP A 53 10.55 -10.49 -18.21
N ALA A 54 10.65 -10.91 -19.46
CA ALA A 54 9.50 -11.03 -20.35
C ALA A 54 8.50 -12.13 -19.94
N LYS A 55 8.92 -13.09 -19.09
CA LYS A 55 8.10 -14.16 -18.57
C LYS A 55 7.49 -13.85 -17.20
N GLY A 56 7.69 -12.61 -16.69
CA GLY A 56 7.18 -12.15 -15.39
C GLY A 56 8.08 -12.50 -14.21
N ARG A 57 9.18 -13.23 -14.38
CA ARG A 57 10.07 -13.65 -13.30
C ARG A 57 10.83 -12.43 -12.76
N LEU A 58 11.06 -12.44 -11.45
CA LEU A 58 11.71 -11.36 -10.71
C LEU A 58 13.15 -11.74 -10.32
N TYR A 59 14.04 -10.78 -10.49
CA TYR A 59 15.46 -10.86 -10.09
C TYR A 59 15.78 -9.62 -9.27
N GLN A 60 16.37 -9.76 -8.09
CA GLN A 60 16.74 -8.62 -7.27
C GLN A 60 17.68 -7.68 -8.01
N GLY A 61 17.30 -6.40 -8.12
CA GLY A 61 18.06 -5.36 -8.80
C GLY A 61 18.87 -4.48 -7.86
N GLY A 62 18.41 -4.27 -6.63
CA GLY A 62 19.12 -3.47 -5.63
C GLY A 62 18.21 -3.03 -4.48
N VAL A 63 18.83 -2.42 -3.47
CA VAL A 63 18.17 -1.82 -2.30
C VAL A 63 18.55 -0.35 -2.25
N PHE A 64 17.57 0.54 -2.13
CA PHE A 64 17.77 1.99 -2.23
C PHE A 64 17.18 2.68 -0.99
N GLU A 65 18.04 3.27 -0.17
CA GLU A 65 17.65 3.96 1.05
C GLU A 65 16.75 5.17 0.76
N THR A 66 15.65 5.29 1.51
CA THR A 66 14.73 6.43 1.41
C THR A 66 15.27 7.68 2.10
N GLY A 67 16.15 7.53 3.08
CA GLY A 67 16.63 8.61 3.95
C GLY A 67 15.64 8.98 5.06
N GLY A 68 14.64 8.14 5.27
CA GLY A 68 13.72 8.18 6.41
C GLY A 68 13.62 6.81 7.07
N ASN A 69 12.81 6.69 8.12
CA ASN A 69 12.63 5.48 8.90
C ASN A 69 11.24 4.89 8.64
N GLY A 70 11.16 3.56 8.58
CA GLY A 70 9.91 2.82 8.63
C GLY A 70 9.39 2.69 10.07
N ALA A 71 8.29 1.98 10.23
CA ALA A 71 7.72 1.69 11.54
C ALA A 71 8.22 0.36 12.13
N GLY A 72 8.98 -0.41 11.36
CA GLY A 72 9.39 -1.77 11.75
C GLY A 72 8.25 -2.78 11.66
N GLY A 73 8.48 -3.97 12.20
CA GLY A 73 7.48 -5.01 12.36
C GLY A 73 6.79 -4.94 13.71
N ASN A 74 5.52 -5.28 13.76
CA ASN A 74 4.86 -5.50 15.04
C ASN A 74 5.14 -6.93 15.53
N PRO A 75 5.80 -7.12 16.68
CA PRO A 75 6.07 -8.44 17.19
C PRO A 75 4.81 -9.19 17.68
N THR A 76 3.69 -8.50 17.85
CA THR A 76 2.44 -9.05 18.41
C THR A 76 1.29 -9.14 17.41
N PHE A 77 1.48 -8.65 16.17
CA PHE A 77 0.45 -8.71 15.13
C PHE A 77 1.07 -9.09 13.78
N PRO A 78 0.52 -10.06 13.07
CA PRO A 78 1.14 -10.64 11.87
C PRO A 78 1.07 -9.75 10.62
N VAL A 79 0.35 -8.65 10.66
CA VAL A 79 0.24 -7.70 9.55
C VAL A 79 1.21 -6.54 9.79
N PRO A 80 1.89 -6.01 8.76
CA PRO A 80 2.75 -4.84 8.92
C PRO A 80 2.00 -3.67 9.56
N ILE A 81 2.65 -2.94 10.46
CA ILE A 81 2.10 -1.78 11.17
C ILE A 81 1.57 -0.69 10.23
N SER A 82 2.05 -0.68 9.02
CA SER A 82 1.66 0.21 7.92
C SER A 82 0.55 -0.40 7.07
N ASP A 83 -0.49 -0.89 7.70
CA ASP A 83 -1.64 -1.48 7.05
C ASP A 83 -2.40 -0.42 6.22
N SER A 84 -2.05 -0.32 4.94
CA SER A 84 -2.59 0.69 4.01
C SER A 84 -2.29 0.35 2.55
N ASP A 85 -3.07 0.93 1.64
CA ASP A 85 -2.91 0.81 0.20
C ASP A 85 -2.27 2.08 -0.38
N GLY A 86 -1.02 1.98 -0.85
CA GLY A 86 -0.30 3.09 -1.48
C GLY A 86 0.92 3.60 -0.71
N MET A 87 1.56 2.79 0.14
CA MET A 87 2.83 3.17 0.78
C MET A 87 3.97 3.36 -0.22
N VAL A 88 3.91 2.69 -1.36
CA VAL A 88 4.80 2.89 -2.50
C VAL A 88 3.93 3.16 -3.72
N THR A 89 4.11 4.31 -4.35
CA THR A 89 3.34 4.67 -5.55
C THR A 89 4.23 5.18 -6.67
N LEU A 90 3.79 5.01 -7.91
CA LEU A 90 4.47 5.48 -9.12
C LEU A 90 3.72 6.66 -9.72
N SER A 91 4.46 7.64 -10.26
CA SER A 91 3.85 8.62 -11.16
C SER A 91 3.21 7.92 -12.38
N PRO A 92 2.17 8.48 -13.04
CA PRO A 92 1.51 7.84 -14.17
C PRO A 92 2.44 7.46 -15.32
N ASN A 93 3.48 8.25 -15.57
CA ASN A 93 4.51 7.97 -16.57
C ASN A 93 5.59 6.99 -16.08
N ARG A 94 5.54 6.57 -14.79
CA ARG A 94 6.46 5.62 -14.12
C ARG A 94 7.92 6.07 -14.09
N LYS A 95 8.18 7.35 -14.26
CA LYS A 95 9.53 7.94 -14.15
C LYS A 95 9.92 8.33 -12.73
N LEU A 96 8.94 8.46 -11.86
CA LEU A 96 9.11 8.76 -10.45
C LEU A 96 8.44 7.69 -9.59
N LEU A 97 9.06 7.41 -8.46
CA LEU A 97 8.52 6.57 -7.39
C LEU A 97 8.50 7.37 -6.11
N PHE A 98 7.44 7.20 -5.33
CA PHE A 98 7.28 7.82 -4.03
C PHE A 98 7.13 6.72 -2.98
N ALA A 99 7.86 6.86 -1.88
CA ALA A 99 7.85 5.89 -0.77
C ALA A 99 7.65 6.60 0.55
N ILE A 100 6.71 6.11 1.34
CA ILE A 100 6.38 6.61 2.67
C ILE A 100 7.39 6.11 3.70
N ASN A 101 7.75 6.96 4.65
CA ASN A 101 8.57 6.65 5.82
C ASN A 101 7.75 6.97 7.07
N ILE A 102 6.98 5.99 7.51
CA ILE A 102 5.99 6.18 8.58
C ILE A 102 6.66 6.58 9.91
N GLY A 103 7.82 5.97 10.24
CA GLY A 103 8.53 6.23 11.50
C GLY A 103 9.19 7.60 11.60
N SER A 104 9.49 8.26 10.46
CA SER A 104 10.05 9.61 10.42
C SER A 104 9.09 10.67 9.91
N ASN A 105 7.82 10.35 9.66
CA ASN A 105 6.79 11.26 9.18
C ASN A 105 7.17 11.97 7.87
N THR A 106 7.79 11.22 6.95
CA THR A 106 8.28 11.76 5.69
C THR A 106 7.83 10.93 4.49
N ILE A 107 7.90 11.54 3.31
CA ILE A 107 7.77 10.86 2.02
C ILE A 107 9.01 11.14 1.18
N THR A 108 9.50 10.13 0.50
CA THR A 108 10.68 10.21 -0.36
C THR A 108 10.32 10.04 -1.81
N SER A 109 10.83 10.91 -2.66
CA SER A 109 10.73 10.76 -4.10
C SER A 109 12.03 10.21 -4.69
N PHE A 110 11.88 9.32 -5.66
CA PHE A 110 12.96 8.76 -6.44
C PHE A 110 12.72 8.97 -7.93
N GLN A 111 13.80 9.15 -8.65
CA GLN A 111 13.81 9.02 -10.09
C GLN A 111 14.10 7.55 -10.45
N VAL A 112 13.22 6.94 -11.25
CA VAL A 112 13.42 5.58 -11.79
C VAL A 112 14.46 5.62 -12.89
N ARG A 113 15.50 4.80 -12.78
CA ARG A 113 16.64 4.77 -13.71
C ARG A 113 17.10 3.36 -13.99
N GLY A 114 16.99 2.92 -15.24
CA GLY A 114 17.48 1.60 -15.63
C GLY A 114 17.00 0.52 -14.65
N ASN A 115 17.94 -0.10 -13.94
CA ASN A 115 17.66 -1.15 -12.96
C ASN A 115 17.62 -0.65 -11.51
N GLY A 116 17.47 0.66 -11.28
CA GLY A 116 17.55 1.21 -9.93
C GLY A 116 16.80 2.52 -9.72
N LEU A 117 17.05 3.12 -8.56
CA LEU A 117 16.43 4.36 -8.11
C LEU A 117 17.50 5.40 -7.76
N ARG A 118 17.21 6.66 -8.05
CA ARG A 118 17.99 7.80 -7.57
C ARG A 118 17.11 8.65 -6.66
N ARG A 119 17.43 8.71 -5.36
CA ARG A 119 16.73 9.56 -4.40
C ARG A 119 16.88 11.03 -4.78
N ILE A 120 15.79 11.79 -4.74
CA ILE A 120 15.70 13.20 -5.09
C ILE A 120 15.44 14.06 -3.87
N SER A 121 14.35 13.81 -3.16
CA SER A 121 13.98 14.54 -1.95
C SER A 121 13.31 13.64 -0.94
N THR A 122 13.48 14.00 0.33
CA THR A 122 12.74 13.44 1.46
C THR A 122 12.18 14.62 2.23
N VAL A 123 10.85 14.71 2.34
CA VAL A 123 10.15 15.87 2.92
C VAL A 123 9.14 15.41 3.98
N SER A 124 8.84 16.29 4.94
CA SER A 124 7.77 16.02 5.91
C SER A 124 6.41 15.92 5.22
N THR A 125 5.55 15.03 5.71
CA THR A 125 4.16 14.86 5.23
C THR A 125 3.18 15.82 5.91
N GLY A 126 3.66 16.69 6.80
CA GLY A 126 2.84 17.65 7.51
C GLY A 126 1.98 17.07 8.64
N GLY A 127 2.05 15.75 8.87
CA GLY A 127 1.30 15.06 9.92
C GLY A 127 2.13 13.95 10.56
N ILE A 128 1.48 13.14 11.39
CA ILE A 128 2.10 12.01 12.09
C ILE A 128 1.56 10.69 11.52
N GLY A 129 2.47 9.73 11.31
CA GLY A 129 2.11 8.41 10.81
C GLY A 129 1.59 8.42 9.37
N PRO A 130 2.36 8.92 8.37
CA PRO A 130 1.96 8.82 6.98
C PRO A 130 1.83 7.35 6.57
N ASN A 131 0.78 7.01 5.82
CA ASN A 131 0.51 5.63 5.49
C ASN A 131 0.12 5.37 4.02
N ALA A 132 -0.61 6.27 3.36
CA ALA A 132 -0.99 6.09 1.97
C ALA A 132 -0.68 7.33 1.12
N ALA A 133 -0.30 7.13 -0.13
CA ALA A 133 -0.06 8.19 -1.09
C ALA A 133 -0.53 7.81 -2.49
N ASP A 134 -0.99 8.79 -3.25
CA ASP A 134 -1.22 8.65 -4.68
C ASP A 134 -0.67 9.86 -5.44
N ALA A 135 -0.18 9.60 -6.66
CA ALA A 135 0.47 10.59 -7.52
C ALA A 135 -0.19 10.64 -8.89
N ARG A 136 -0.63 11.83 -9.30
CA ARG A 136 -1.30 12.06 -10.59
C ARG A 136 -0.85 13.40 -11.19
N ASN A 137 -0.38 13.40 -12.43
CA ASN A 137 -0.16 14.60 -13.27
C ASN A 137 0.53 15.78 -12.55
N GLY A 138 1.59 15.54 -11.77
CA GLY A 138 2.32 16.59 -11.04
C GLY A 138 1.79 16.89 -9.64
N VAL A 139 0.73 16.20 -9.19
CA VAL A 139 0.14 16.31 -7.86
C VAL A 139 0.30 15.00 -7.12
N LEU A 140 0.69 15.08 -5.84
CA LEU A 140 0.81 13.96 -4.92
C LEU A 140 0.02 14.30 -3.66
N TYR A 141 -0.76 13.37 -3.14
CA TYR A 141 -1.39 13.49 -1.83
C TYR A 141 -0.95 12.35 -0.92
N VAL A 142 -0.83 12.67 0.37
CA VAL A 142 -0.44 11.72 1.43
C VAL A 142 -1.44 11.81 2.56
N THR A 143 -1.88 10.68 3.10
CA THR A 143 -2.64 10.61 4.36
C THR A 143 -1.72 10.33 5.53
N ASN A 144 -2.06 10.88 6.69
CA ASN A 144 -1.40 10.67 7.97
C ASN A 144 -2.44 10.18 8.98
N THR A 145 -2.14 9.14 9.73
CA THR A 145 -3.07 8.52 10.69
C THR A 145 -3.25 9.32 11.98
N GLY A 146 -2.39 10.28 12.24
CA GLY A 146 -2.38 11.04 13.51
C GLY A 146 -1.61 10.37 14.64
N GLY A 147 -0.90 9.31 14.38
CA GLY A 147 -0.11 8.60 15.38
C GLY A 147 0.29 7.21 14.91
N PRO A 148 0.98 6.43 15.74
CA PRO A 148 1.20 5.04 15.44
C PRO A 148 -0.17 4.37 15.31
N GLY A 149 -0.46 3.85 14.12
CA GLY A 149 -1.71 3.12 13.86
C GLY A 149 -1.85 1.89 14.74
N PRO A 150 -3.00 1.21 14.73
CA PRO A 150 -3.19 -0.05 15.42
C PRO A 150 -2.05 -1.01 15.08
N GLY A 151 -1.34 -1.50 16.07
CA GLY A 151 -0.24 -2.44 15.87
C GLY A 151 1.17 -1.86 15.90
N ALA A 152 1.38 -0.54 15.99
CA ALA A 152 2.73 -0.01 16.23
C ALA A 152 3.30 -0.47 17.58
N PRO A 153 4.62 -0.70 17.72
CA PRO A 153 5.23 -1.00 19.00
C PRO A 153 4.86 0.08 20.03
N GLY A 154 4.16 -0.32 21.10
CA GLY A 154 3.67 0.58 22.15
C GLY A 154 2.30 1.21 21.90
N SER A 155 1.61 0.92 20.79
CA SER A 155 0.25 1.40 20.52
C SER A 155 -0.78 0.32 20.80
N GLY A 156 -1.31 0.30 21.99
CA GLY A 156 -2.51 -0.50 22.33
C GLY A 156 -3.81 0.29 22.17
N GLY A 157 -3.82 1.41 21.45
CA GLY A 157 -4.95 2.32 21.38
C GLY A 157 -5.08 3.06 20.05
N PRO A 158 -6.20 3.76 19.86
CA PRO A 158 -6.42 4.61 18.69
C PRO A 158 -5.33 5.70 18.61
N PRO A 159 -5.07 6.26 17.40
CA PRO A 159 -4.15 7.38 17.23
C PRO A 159 -4.50 8.51 18.20
N THR A 160 -3.50 9.07 18.87
CA THR A 160 -3.70 10.16 19.84
C THR A 160 -3.65 11.54 19.18
N GLY A 161 -3.18 11.61 17.93
CA GLY A 161 -3.10 12.84 17.14
C GLY A 161 -4.24 12.95 16.13
N GLN A 162 -4.32 14.11 15.49
CA GLN A 162 -5.29 14.42 14.45
C GLN A 162 -4.90 13.71 13.14
N PRO A 163 -5.72 12.83 12.56
CA PRO A 163 -5.52 12.36 11.20
C PRO A 163 -5.63 13.50 10.19
N THR A 164 -4.75 13.51 9.21
CA THR A 164 -4.70 14.56 8.19
C THR A 164 -4.39 14.00 6.81
N MET A 165 -4.58 14.82 5.79
CA MET A 165 -3.96 14.63 4.49
C MET A 165 -3.23 15.89 4.07
N MET A 166 -2.24 15.78 3.17
CA MET A 166 -1.49 16.90 2.64
C MET A 166 -1.09 16.69 1.19
N GLY A 167 -1.22 17.73 0.39
CA GLY A 167 -0.89 17.76 -1.03
C GLY A 167 0.47 18.35 -1.32
N PHE A 168 1.11 17.83 -2.37
CA PHE A 168 2.38 18.30 -2.91
C PHE A 168 2.31 18.42 -4.42
N ARG A 169 3.01 19.40 -4.96
CA ARG A 169 3.40 19.38 -6.37
C ARG A 169 4.71 18.63 -6.54
N TYR A 170 4.82 17.81 -7.56
CA TYR A 170 6.11 17.21 -7.92
C TYR A 170 6.54 17.63 -9.32
N SER A 171 7.82 18.01 -9.44
CA SER A 171 8.44 18.33 -10.72
C SER A 171 8.72 17.06 -11.53
N SER A 172 9.01 17.20 -12.83
CA SER A 172 9.49 16.09 -13.66
C SER A 172 10.80 15.47 -13.17
N GLY A 173 11.57 16.22 -12.38
CA GLY A 173 12.79 15.76 -11.71
C GLY A 173 12.55 15.05 -10.40
N GLY A 174 11.35 15.13 -9.83
CA GLY A 174 10.96 14.49 -8.57
C GLY A 174 11.03 15.38 -7.34
N THR A 175 11.35 16.67 -7.46
CA THR A 175 11.31 17.61 -6.33
C THR A 175 9.87 17.76 -5.84
N LEU A 176 9.66 17.61 -4.54
CA LEU A 176 8.37 17.77 -3.87
C LEU A 176 8.27 19.18 -3.24
N THR A 177 7.15 19.87 -3.49
CA THR A 177 6.83 21.17 -2.90
C THR A 177 5.42 21.13 -2.32
N PRO A 178 5.19 21.47 -1.06
CA PRO A 178 3.84 21.51 -0.47
C PRO A 178 2.90 22.43 -1.25
N ILE A 179 1.64 22.02 -1.40
CA ILE A 179 0.56 22.86 -1.89
C ILE A 179 0.04 23.67 -0.71
N SER A 180 0.14 25.00 -0.79
CA SER A 180 -0.35 25.88 0.28
C SER A 180 -1.85 25.70 0.49
N GLY A 181 -2.29 25.54 1.75
CA GLY A 181 -3.70 25.34 2.10
C GLY A 181 -4.24 23.92 1.91
N SER A 182 -3.43 22.97 1.39
CA SER A 182 -3.90 21.61 1.11
C SER A 182 -3.95 20.68 2.32
N GLN A 183 -3.37 21.11 3.45
CA GLN A 183 -3.46 20.31 4.66
C GLN A 183 -4.90 20.32 5.18
N THR A 184 -5.50 19.14 5.27
CA THR A 184 -6.90 18.95 5.64
C THR A 184 -7.00 17.97 6.78
N ASN A 185 -7.80 18.27 7.80
CA ASN A 185 -8.11 17.36 8.88
C ASN A 185 -9.12 16.31 8.39
N LEU A 186 -8.86 15.07 8.72
CA LEU A 186 -9.81 13.97 8.58
C LEU A 186 -10.54 13.74 9.91
N PRO A 187 -11.66 13.02 9.95
CA PRO A 187 -12.32 12.70 11.21
C PRO A 187 -11.37 12.10 12.25
N PRO A 188 -11.51 12.41 13.56
CA PRO A 188 -10.56 11.98 14.59
C PRO A 188 -10.34 10.45 14.66
N VAL A 189 -11.33 9.66 14.25
CA VAL A 189 -11.26 8.18 14.24
C VAL A 189 -11.13 7.60 12.84
N SER A 190 -10.73 8.40 11.85
CA SER A 190 -10.81 7.97 10.45
C SER A 190 -9.95 6.76 10.12
N LEU A 191 -8.75 6.61 10.72
CA LEU A 191 -7.78 5.57 10.35
C LEU A 191 -7.71 5.44 8.81
N PRO A 192 -7.24 6.49 8.09
CA PRO A 192 -7.23 6.45 6.64
C PRO A 192 -6.39 5.27 6.15
N ALA A 193 -6.87 4.53 5.14
CA ALA A 193 -6.18 3.34 4.64
C ALA A 193 -5.71 3.51 3.18
N ALA A 194 -6.42 4.27 2.37
CA ALA A 194 -6.04 4.57 0.99
C ALA A 194 -6.42 6.00 0.62
N ILE A 195 -5.69 6.56 -0.34
CA ILE A 195 -6.02 7.82 -1.02
C ILE A 195 -5.83 7.63 -2.52
N ARG A 196 -6.74 8.17 -3.34
CA ARG A 196 -6.62 8.17 -4.80
C ARG A 196 -7.06 9.51 -5.36
N LEU A 197 -6.28 10.00 -6.31
CA LEU A 197 -6.58 11.15 -7.14
C LEU A 197 -7.31 10.70 -8.41
N ASP A 198 -8.38 11.37 -8.80
CA ASP A 198 -9.02 11.09 -10.08
C ASP A 198 -8.10 11.46 -11.25
N PRO A 199 -8.26 10.83 -12.41
CA PRO A 199 -7.39 11.10 -13.56
C PRO A 199 -7.36 12.56 -14.02
N GLN A 200 -8.42 13.31 -13.82
CA GLN A 200 -8.59 14.72 -14.20
C GLN A 200 -8.16 15.70 -13.11
N LEU A 201 -7.85 15.22 -11.89
CA LEU A 201 -7.53 16.05 -10.72
C LEU A 201 -8.68 16.98 -10.31
N THR A 202 -9.92 16.55 -10.46
CA THR A 202 -11.13 17.28 -10.05
C THR A 202 -11.56 16.91 -8.63
N TYR A 203 -11.12 15.74 -8.15
CA TYR A 203 -11.34 15.29 -6.79
C TYR A 203 -10.24 14.31 -6.34
N LEU A 204 -10.23 14.03 -5.07
CA LEU A 204 -9.56 12.87 -4.48
C LEU A 204 -10.55 12.13 -3.58
N ALA A 205 -10.27 10.86 -3.33
CA ALA A 205 -11.03 10.06 -2.37
C ALA A 205 -10.10 9.41 -1.35
N VAL A 206 -10.61 9.28 -0.11
CA VAL A 206 -9.91 8.67 1.03
C VAL A 206 -10.83 7.62 1.64
N THR A 207 -10.35 6.40 1.80
CA THR A 207 -11.04 5.41 2.64
C THR A 207 -10.68 5.65 4.10
N GLU A 208 -11.70 5.65 4.94
CA GLU A 208 -11.61 5.93 6.37
C GLU A 208 -12.13 4.71 7.14
N ARG A 209 -11.24 3.76 7.31
CA ARG A 209 -11.53 2.45 7.91
C ARG A 209 -12.19 2.57 9.29
N GLY A 210 -11.63 3.41 10.16
CA GLY A 210 -12.15 3.59 11.52
C GLY A 210 -13.44 4.38 11.59
N ALA A 211 -13.69 5.28 10.64
CA ALA A 211 -14.95 6.01 10.51
C ALA A 211 -16.00 5.25 9.68
N ASN A 212 -15.63 4.10 9.14
CA ASN A 212 -16.48 3.23 8.33
C ASN A 212 -17.12 3.93 7.13
N GLN A 213 -16.34 4.74 6.41
CA GLN A 213 -16.78 5.51 5.25
C GLN A 213 -15.63 5.75 4.26
N THR A 214 -15.99 6.18 3.06
CA THR A 214 -15.06 6.79 2.11
C THR A 214 -15.46 8.25 1.91
N GLN A 215 -14.51 9.17 1.98
CA GLN A 215 -14.76 10.58 1.69
C GLN A 215 -14.20 10.96 0.32
N ARG A 216 -15.01 11.67 -0.48
CA ARG A 216 -14.62 12.28 -1.74
C ARG A 216 -14.51 13.79 -1.55
N PHE A 217 -13.34 14.34 -1.77
CA PHE A 217 -13.01 15.74 -1.65
C PHE A 217 -12.91 16.37 -3.05
N PRO A 218 -13.78 17.30 -3.44
CA PRO A 218 -13.55 18.11 -4.63
C PRO A 218 -12.23 18.86 -4.52
N LEU A 219 -11.53 19.04 -5.63
CA LEU A 219 -10.30 19.82 -5.70
C LEU A 219 -10.57 21.12 -6.49
N ASP A 220 -10.11 22.24 -5.96
CA ASP A 220 -10.11 23.51 -6.67
C ASP A 220 -9.01 23.55 -7.77
N ALA A 221 -8.93 24.64 -8.51
CA ALA A 221 -7.91 24.83 -9.55
C ALA A 221 -6.47 24.86 -8.98
N GLY A 222 -6.30 25.12 -7.71
CA GLY A 222 -5.04 25.03 -6.96
C GLY A 222 -4.69 23.60 -6.51
N HIS A 223 -5.65 22.70 -6.67
CA HIS A 223 -5.68 21.34 -6.13
C HIS A 223 -5.72 21.33 -4.58
N VAL A 224 -6.45 22.27 -3.99
CA VAL A 224 -6.77 22.30 -2.57
C VAL A 224 -8.11 21.61 -2.34
N PRO A 225 -8.24 20.70 -1.35
CA PRO A 225 -9.48 20.00 -1.07
C PRO A 225 -10.55 20.97 -0.53
N ASP A 226 -11.78 20.80 -1.01
CA ASP A 226 -12.98 21.45 -0.52
C ASP A 226 -13.79 20.50 0.37
N THR A 227 -14.98 20.92 0.79
CA THR A 227 -15.89 20.14 1.66
C THR A 227 -16.19 18.79 1.06
N PRO A 228 -15.93 17.68 1.79
CA PRO A 228 -16.11 16.35 1.27
C PRO A 228 -17.56 15.89 1.24
N VAL A 229 -17.81 14.91 0.40
CA VAL A 229 -19.02 14.08 0.43
C VAL A 229 -18.64 12.69 0.93
N ALA A 230 -19.36 12.22 1.95
CA ALA A 230 -19.16 10.88 2.51
C ALA A 230 -19.96 9.83 1.73
N TYR A 231 -19.30 8.74 1.41
CA TYR A 231 -19.87 7.51 0.87
C TYR A 231 -19.93 6.49 2.01
N PRO A 232 -21.12 6.24 2.56
CA PRO A 232 -21.26 5.26 3.64
C PRO A 232 -20.94 3.86 3.11
N VAL A 233 -20.45 3.02 3.98
CA VAL A 233 -20.26 1.61 3.67
C VAL A 233 -21.61 0.95 3.42
N ASN A 234 -21.70 0.06 2.45
CA ASN A 234 -22.93 -0.65 2.13
C ASN A 234 -23.39 -1.51 3.31
N ALA A 235 -24.71 -1.68 3.49
CA ALA A 235 -25.27 -2.54 4.52
C ALA A 235 -24.72 -3.98 4.40
N GLY A 236 -24.11 -4.48 5.47
CA GLY A 236 -23.43 -5.78 5.49
C GLY A 236 -21.96 -5.74 5.06
N SER A 237 -21.40 -4.55 4.85
CA SER A 237 -19.97 -4.31 4.66
C SER A 237 -19.42 -3.49 5.82
N ALA A 238 -18.14 -3.56 6.08
CA ALA A 238 -17.46 -2.76 7.09
C ALA A 238 -16.00 -2.48 6.69
N HIS A 239 -15.45 -1.41 7.22
CA HIS A 239 -14.05 -1.06 7.15
C HIS A 239 -13.50 -0.97 5.71
N PRO A 240 -13.89 0.07 4.93
CA PRO A 240 -13.34 0.28 3.60
C PRO A 240 -11.82 0.52 3.70
N PHE A 241 -11.05 -0.29 2.98
CA PHE A 241 -9.59 -0.26 3.06
C PHE A 241 -8.96 0.28 1.76
N ALA A 242 -8.91 -0.53 0.71
CA ALA A 242 -8.35 -0.09 -0.57
C ALA A 242 -9.33 0.72 -1.39
N LEU A 243 -8.79 1.47 -2.33
CA LEU A 243 -9.53 2.35 -3.21
C LEU A 243 -8.97 2.27 -4.63
N ALA A 244 -9.85 2.09 -5.62
CA ALA A 244 -9.50 2.24 -7.03
C ALA A 244 -10.48 3.17 -7.73
N LEU A 245 -9.97 3.98 -8.66
CA LEU A 245 -10.77 4.87 -9.50
C LEU A 245 -10.59 4.47 -10.96
N THR A 246 -11.69 4.37 -11.70
CA THR A 246 -11.67 4.09 -13.13
C THR A 246 -11.73 5.39 -13.96
N SER A 247 -11.46 5.26 -15.23
CA SER A 247 -11.58 6.37 -16.20
C SER A 247 -13.03 6.82 -16.44
N ASN A 248 -14.02 6.00 -16.01
CA ASN A 248 -15.46 6.29 -16.14
C ASN A 248 -16.09 6.73 -14.81
N ASP A 249 -15.30 7.28 -13.88
CA ASP A 249 -15.75 7.73 -12.56
C ASP A 249 -16.46 6.66 -11.71
N VAL A 250 -16.09 5.39 -11.91
CA VAL A 250 -16.45 4.33 -10.97
C VAL A 250 -15.38 4.27 -9.90
N MET A 251 -15.79 4.43 -8.65
CA MET A 251 -14.97 4.26 -7.47
C MET A 251 -15.23 2.88 -6.90
N LEU A 252 -14.17 2.10 -6.67
CA LEU A 252 -14.26 0.80 -5.99
C LEU A 252 -13.59 0.86 -4.64
N THR A 253 -14.19 0.19 -3.66
CA THR A 253 -13.59 -0.08 -2.36
C THR A 253 -13.41 -1.59 -2.17
N ALA A 254 -12.33 -1.98 -1.53
CA ALA A 254 -12.22 -3.28 -0.89
C ALA A 254 -12.59 -3.09 0.58
N ASP A 255 -13.62 -3.80 1.02
CA ASP A 255 -14.17 -3.69 2.36
C ASP A 255 -13.76 -4.92 3.16
N GLU A 256 -13.09 -4.72 4.31
CA GLU A 256 -12.53 -5.82 5.12
C GLU A 256 -13.59 -6.76 5.68
N GLY A 257 -14.83 -6.27 5.85
CA GLY A 257 -15.83 -6.95 6.64
C GLY A 257 -15.55 -6.82 8.13
N ASN A 258 -15.99 -7.82 8.91
CA ASN A 258 -15.76 -7.88 10.36
C ASN A 258 -14.83 -9.06 10.68
N PRO A 259 -13.50 -8.90 10.49
CA PRO A 259 -12.57 -9.98 10.77
C PRO A 259 -12.46 -10.24 12.28
N PRO A 260 -12.03 -11.43 12.73
CA PRO A 260 -11.79 -11.70 14.13
C PRO A 260 -10.79 -10.69 14.76
N PRO A 261 -11.02 -10.20 16.00
CA PRO A 261 -12.05 -10.61 16.94
C PRO A 261 -13.40 -9.89 16.80
N GLU A 262 -13.58 -8.98 15.84
CA GLU A 262 -14.78 -8.15 15.67
C GLU A 262 -15.97 -8.95 15.15
N GLY A 263 -15.73 -10.00 14.37
CA GLY A 263 -16.73 -10.88 13.79
C GLY A 263 -16.16 -12.22 13.33
N PRO A 264 -16.99 -13.07 12.72
CA PRO A 264 -16.57 -14.41 12.27
C PRO A 264 -15.68 -14.38 11.02
N GLY A 265 -15.59 -13.24 10.32
CA GLY A 265 -14.97 -13.13 9.01
C GLY A 265 -15.83 -13.71 7.87
N GLY A 266 -15.31 -13.68 6.65
CA GLY A 266 -15.98 -14.21 5.47
C GLY A 266 -17.03 -13.29 4.85
N ASP A 267 -17.20 -12.08 5.37
CA ASP A 267 -18.16 -11.06 4.94
C ASP A 267 -17.50 -9.90 4.15
N SER A 268 -16.23 -10.04 3.77
CA SER A 268 -15.54 -9.05 2.96
C SER A 268 -16.20 -8.87 1.59
N ARG A 269 -16.12 -7.65 1.06
CA ARG A 269 -16.79 -7.28 -0.19
C ARG A 269 -15.89 -6.42 -1.08
N ILE A 270 -16.28 -6.36 -2.35
CA ILE A 270 -15.82 -5.34 -3.29
C ILE A 270 -17.06 -4.53 -3.64
N THR A 271 -17.02 -3.22 -3.38
CA THR A 271 -18.17 -2.34 -3.59
C THR A 271 -17.81 -1.26 -4.61
N SER A 272 -18.72 -0.95 -5.51
CA SER A 272 -18.58 0.11 -6.51
C SER A 272 -19.56 1.25 -6.27
N TYR A 273 -19.12 2.47 -6.58
CA TYR A 273 -19.90 3.70 -6.44
C TYR A 273 -19.76 4.58 -7.68
N ASN A 274 -20.76 5.42 -7.95
CA ASN A 274 -20.62 6.49 -8.92
C ASN A 274 -19.93 7.69 -8.27
N ALA A 275 -18.72 8.01 -8.70
CA ALA A 275 -17.97 9.16 -8.21
C ALA A 275 -18.24 10.45 -9.00
N ALA A 276 -18.87 10.39 -10.19
CA ALA A 276 -19.21 11.57 -10.99
C ALA A 276 -20.34 12.40 -10.37
N THR A 277 -21.29 11.74 -9.71
CA THR A 277 -22.47 12.39 -9.10
C THR A 277 -22.47 12.21 -7.58
N PRO A 278 -21.71 13.03 -6.85
CA PRO A 278 -21.50 12.83 -5.40
C PRO A 278 -22.73 13.07 -4.51
N GLN A 279 -23.83 13.63 -5.05
CA GLN A 279 -25.02 14.00 -4.29
C GLN A 279 -25.82 12.79 -3.82
N THR A 280 -25.65 11.62 -4.43
CA THR A 280 -26.34 10.37 -4.06
C THR A 280 -25.33 9.22 -3.97
N PRO A 281 -24.55 9.13 -2.88
CA PRO A 281 -23.49 8.15 -2.75
C PRO A 281 -24.04 6.76 -2.42
N THR A 282 -24.84 6.19 -3.31
CA THR A 282 -25.34 4.82 -3.21
C THR A 282 -24.43 3.88 -4.00
N PRO A 283 -24.20 2.65 -3.51
CA PRO A 283 -23.49 1.65 -4.29
C PRO A 283 -24.16 1.39 -5.64
N LEU A 284 -23.37 1.24 -6.69
CA LEU A 284 -23.80 0.73 -7.99
C LEU A 284 -23.93 -0.78 -7.92
N ASP A 285 -23.00 -1.42 -7.20
CA ASP A 285 -22.95 -2.86 -6.98
C ASP A 285 -22.10 -3.18 -5.74
N SER A 286 -22.30 -4.38 -5.17
CA SER A 286 -21.49 -4.87 -4.07
C SER A 286 -21.49 -6.40 -4.08
N ASP A 287 -20.34 -7.00 -4.36
CA ASP A 287 -20.21 -8.45 -4.45
C ASP A 287 -19.38 -9.00 -3.28
N ALA A 288 -19.95 -9.95 -2.56
CA ALA A 288 -19.26 -10.65 -1.48
C ALA A 288 -18.28 -11.65 -2.07
N ASN A 289 -17.02 -11.60 -1.65
CA ASN A 289 -16.01 -12.52 -2.13
C ASN A 289 -15.78 -13.75 -1.24
N SER A 290 -16.55 -13.86 -0.15
CA SER A 290 -16.46 -14.95 0.84
C SER A 290 -15.08 -15.08 1.47
N GLN A 291 -14.33 -13.96 1.57
CA GLN A 291 -13.00 -13.89 2.14
C GLN A 291 -13.00 -13.12 3.46
N THR A 292 -11.86 -13.07 4.14
CA THR A 292 -11.67 -12.36 5.40
C THR A 292 -10.56 -11.34 5.26
N ALA A 293 -10.86 -10.09 5.64
CA ALA A 293 -9.96 -8.95 5.56
C ALA A 293 -9.47 -8.68 4.12
N THR A 294 -10.40 -8.39 3.20
CA THR A 294 -10.08 -7.95 1.84
C THR A 294 -9.61 -6.50 1.89
N CYS A 295 -8.34 -6.29 1.60
CA CYS A 295 -7.66 -5.03 1.92
C CYS A 295 -7.10 -4.30 0.70
N TRP A 296 -6.55 -4.96 -0.30
CA TRP A 296 -5.91 -4.29 -1.44
C TRP A 296 -6.66 -4.58 -2.74
N ILE A 297 -6.64 -3.61 -3.66
CA ILE A 297 -7.31 -3.72 -4.94
C ILE A 297 -6.42 -3.18 -6.08
N VAL A 298 -6.35 -3.91 -7.19
CA VAL A 298 -5.62 -3.51 -8.39
C VAL A 298 -6.46 -3.81 -9.63
N LEU A 299 -6.64 -2.83 -10.52
CA LEU A 299 -7.34 -3.01 -11.79
C LEU A 299 -6.37 -3.31 -12.95
N THR A 300 -6.83 -4.06 -13.95
CA THR A 300 -6.13 -4.16 -15.24
C THR A 300 -6.10 -2.81 -15.96
N GLY A 301 -5.17 -2.62 -16.89
CA GLY A 301 -5.03 -1.34 -17.59
C GLY A 301 -6.20 -0.98 -18.50
N ASN A 302 -7.05 -1.93 -18.85
CA ASN A 302 -8.31 -1.73 -19.58
C ASN A 302 -9.53 -1.69 -18.64
N GLU A 303 -9.32 -1.75 -17.34
CA GLU A 303 -10.32 -1.67 -16.27
C GLU A 303 -11.45 -2.73 -16.34
N ARG A 304 -11.26 -3.79 -17.14
CA ARG A 304 -12.26 -4.87 -17.29
C ARG A 304 -12.18 -5.92 -16.20
N TYR A 305 -11.03 -6.05 -15.55
CA TYR A 305 -10.78 -7.00 -14.47
C TYR A 305 -10.07 -6.32 -13.33
N GLY A 306 -10.32 -6.82 -12.14
CA GLY A 306 -9.65 -6.41 -10.93
C GLY A 306 -9.25 -7.61 -10.07
N PHE A 307 -8.35 -7.35 -9.17
CA PHE A 307 -7.82 -8.32 -8.21
C PHE A 307 -7.86 -7.70 -6.83
N ALA A 308 -8.34 -8.47 -5.86
CA ALA A 308 -8.40 -8.05 -4.47
C ALA A 308 -7.70 -9.08 -3.58
N SER A 309 -6.73 -8.67 -2.77
CA SER A 309 -6.07 -9.56 -1.82
C SER A 309 -6.75 -9.49 -0.47
N SER A 310 -6.93 -10.65 0.14
CA SER A 310 -7.58 -10.85 1.43
C SER A 310 -6.55 -11.34 2.44
N ALA A 311 -6.20 -10.47 3.39
CA ALA A 311 -5.07 -10.68 4.28
C ALA A 311 -5.21 -11.97 5.10
N LEU A 312 -6.31 -12.12 5.83
CA LEU A 312 -6.47 -13.23 6.77
C LEU A 312 -6.89 -14.54 6.09
N SER A 313 -7.49 -14.48 4.91
CA SER A 313 -7.77 -15.69 4.10
C SER A 313 -6.55 -16.16 3.31
N GLY A 314 -5.51 -15.32 3.13
CA GLY A 314 -4.38 -15.64 2.27
C GLY A 314 -4.77 -15.85 0.81
N MET A 315 -5.75 -15.12 0.30
CA MET A 315 -6.34 -15.32 -1.02
C MET A 315 -6.25 -14.06 -1.89
N VAL A 316 -6.23 -14.23 -3.19
CA VAL A 316 -6.40 -13.17 -4.19
C VAL A 316 -7.66 -13.47 -5.00
N THR A 317 -8.68 -12.66 -4.84
CA THR A 317 -9.94 -12.75 -5.60
C THR A 317 -9.80 -12.03 -6.93
N SER A 318 -10.20 -12.66 -8.01
CA SER A 318 -10.35 -12.08 -9.34
C SER A 318 -11.81 -11.71 -9.57
N PHE A 319 -12.07 -10.54 -10.16
CA PHE A 319 -13.41 -10.10 -10.53
C PHE A 319 -13.41 -9.38 -11.89
N SER A 320 -14.53 -9.42 -12.58
CA SER A 320 -14.80 -8.56 -13.74
C SER A 320 -15.51 -7.29 -13.32
N LEU A 321 -15.30 -6.22 -14.09
CA LEU A 321 -15.90 -4.92 -13.87
C LEU A 321 -16.44 -4.38 -15.21
N THR A 322 -17.69 -3.97 -15.21
CA THR A 322 -18.27 -3.23 -16.36
C THR A 322 -18.00 -1.72 -16.24
N ALA A 323 -18.12 -0.98 -17.34
CA ALA A 323 -18.01 0.47 -17.35
C ALA A 323 -19.09 1.17 -16.48
N GLN A 324 -20.19 0.47 -16.15
CA GLN A 324 -21.27 0.95 -15.29
C GLN A 324 -21.08 0.55 -13.83
N GLY A 325 -19.96 -0.10 -13.48
CA GLY A 325 -19.63 -0.47 -12.12
C GLY A 325 -20.18 -1.81 -11.66
N GLN A 326 -20.76 -2.65 -12.53
CA GLN A 326 -21.20 -3.99 -12.16
C GLN A 326 -19.99 -4.90 -11.92
N ILE A 327 -19.97 -5.58 -10.79
CA ILE A 327 -18.91 -6.48 -10.34
C ILE A 327 -19.40 -7.92 -10.47
N THR A 328 -18.52 -8.82 -10.87
CA THR A 328 -18.78 -10.26 -10.81
C THR A 328 -17.50 -10.97 -10.38
N VAL A 329 -17.54 -11.65 -9.25
CA VAL A 329 -16.43 -12.48 -8.77
C VAL A 329 -16.22 -13.66 -9.73
N ILE A 330 -14.99 -13.81 -10.23
CA ILE A 330 -14.58 -14.89 -11.14
C ILE A 330 -14.09 -16.10 -10.36
N GLY A 331 -13.32 -15.84 -9.29
CA GLY A 331 -12.74 -16.88 -8.44
C GLY A 331 -11.61 -16.32 -7.58
N ALA A 332 -11.00 -17.17 -6.76
CA ALA A 332 -9.90 -16.81 -5.90
C ALA A 332 -8.74 -17.81 -6.00
N GLN A 333 -7.51 -17.32 -5.81
CA GLN A 333 -6.28 -18.11 -5.81
C GLN A 333 -5.54 -17.90 -4.49
N PRO A 334 -5.03 -18.97 -3.85
CA PRO A 334 -4.23 -18.82 -2.64
C PRO A 334 -2.86 -18.21 -2.94
N VAL A 335 -2.34 -17.43 -1.98
CA VAL A 335 -0.92 -17.08 -1.96
C VAL A 335 -0.09 -18.24 -1.42
N THR A 336 1.23 -18.17 -1.63
CA THR A 336 2.13 -19.26 -1.19
C THR A 336 2.27 -19.33 0.34
N ASP A 337 2.26 -18.18 1.00
CA ASP A 337 2.35 -18.07 2.47
C ASP A 337 0.94 -17.91 3.09
N THR A 338 0.86 -17.40 4.32
CA THR A 338 -0.40 -17.38 5.08
C THR A 338 -1.20 -16.10 4.92
N VAL A 339 -0.54 -14.98 4.64
CA VAL A 339 -1.15 -13.65 4.57
C VAL A 339 -0.88 -13.02 3.21
N ALA A 340 -1.94 -12.60 2.52
CA ALA A 340 -1.84 -11.83 1.29
C ALA A 340 -1.92 -10.33 1.64
N THR A 341 -0.90 -9.55 1.24
CA THR A 341 -0.90 -8.11 1.44
C THR A 341 -0.85 -7.37 0.10
N ASP A 342 -0.13 -6.26 0.03
CA ASP A 342 -0.12 -5.35 -1.10
C ASP A 342 0.22 -6.00 -2.45
N MET A 343 -0.28 -5.42 -3.51
CA MET A 343 -0.19 -5.95 -4.87
C MET A 343 0.29 -4.91 -5.86
N GLY A 344 1.04 -5.36 -6.86
CA GLY A 344 1.44 -4.55 -8.00
C GLY A 344 1.18 -5.25 -9.32
N ARG A 345 0.64 -4.51 -10.30
CA ARG A 345 0.37 -5.04 -11.64
C ARG A 345 1.41 -4.52 -12.64
N SER A 346 1.93 -5.42 -13.49
CA SER A 346 2.78 -5.00 -14.62
C SER A 346 2.01 -4.05 -15.56
N ARG A 347 2.73 -3.12 -16.18
CA ARG A 347 2.12 -2.11 -17.07
C ARG A 347 1.28 -2.72 -18.19
N ASP A 348 1.74 -3.84 -18.75
CA ASP A 348 1.07 -4.58 -19.83
C ASP A 348 -0.07 -5.47 -19.34
N SER A 349 -0.42 -5.43 -18.05
CA SER A 349 -1.45 -6.26 -17.39
C SER A 349 -1.30 -7.76 -17.62
N LYS A 350 -0.08 -8.24 -17.86
CA LYS A 350 0.18 -9.68 -18.03
C LYS A 350 0.49 -10.39 -16.72
N PHE A 351 0.95 -9.63 -15.72
CA PHE A 351 1.39 -10.19 -14.45
C PHE A 351 0.87 -9.38 -13.27
N LEU A 352 0.48 -10.10 -12.22
CA LEU A 352 0.19 -9.58 -10.90
C LEU A 352 1.26 -10.10 -9.94
N TYR A 353 1.76 -9.22 -9.10
CA TYR A 353 2.71 -9.48 -8.04
C TYR A 353 2.02 -9.25 -6.70
N VAL A 354 2.10 -10.21 -5.81
CA VAL A 354 1.43 -10.17 -4.51
C VAL A 354 2.47 -10.37 -3.42
N ASN A 355 2.53 -9.46 -2.47
CA ASN A 355 3.36 -9.64 -1.29
C ASN A 355 2.69 -10.68 -0.39
N SER A 356 3.38 -11.81 -0.19
CA SER A 356 2.92 -12.96 0.58
C SER A 356 3.78 -13.07 1.84
N ILE A 357 3.14 -13.07 3.00
CA ILE A 357 3.79 -13.06 4.30
C ILE A 357 3.59 -14.39 5.00
N ASN A 358 4.68 -14.96 5.49
CA ASN A 358 4.66 -16.12 6.37
C ASN A 358 4.62 -15.68 7.83
N VAL A 359 3.57 -16.05 8.51
CA VAL A 359 3.35 -15.75 9.92
C VAL A 359 3.36 -17.05 10.69
N ASP A 360 3.98 -17.04 11.87
CA ASP A 360 3.84 -18.12 12.84
C ASP A 360 2.45 -18.07 13.46
N PRO A 361 1.57 -19.04 13.19
CA PRO A 361 0.20 -18.99 13.70
C PRO A 361 0.10 -19.15 15.24
N MET A 362 1.13 -19.70 15.87
CA MET A 362 1.14 -19.88 17.34
C MET A 362 1.74 -18.68 18.06
N ALA A 363 2.82 -18.09 17.50
CA ALA A 363 3.48 -16.94 18.09
C ALA A 363 2.93 -15.61 17.55
N LEU A 364 2.08 -15.63 16.51
CA LEU A 364 1.62 -14.48 15.75
C LEU A 364 2.79 -13.60 15.29
N ALA A 365 3.92 -14.23 14.99
CA ALA A 365 5.17 -13.56 14.67
C ALA A 365 5.48 -13.66 13.17
N PHE A 366 5.95 -12.55 12.61
CA PHE A 366 6.46 -12.49 11.24
C PHE A 366 7.69 -13.41 11.08
N LYS A 367 7.68 -14.29 10.10
CA LYS A 367 8.82 -15.16 9.74
C LYS A 367 9.56 -14.69 8.51
N SER A 368 8.84 -14.43 7.44
CA SER A 368 9.43 -14.04 6.16
C SER A 368 8.37 -13.46 5.23
N SER A 369 8.78 -12.76 4.19
CA SER A 369 7.91 -12.39 3.09
C SER A 369 8.52 -12.79 1.74
N ARG A 370 7.67 -12.91 0.74
CA ARG A 370 8.05 -13.15 -0.65
C ARG A 370 7.07 -12.46 -1.58
N ILE A 371 7.40 -12.43 -2.85
CA ILE A 371 6.48 -11.99 -3.89
C ILE A 371 6.01 -13.20 -4.66
N ASP A 372 4.72 -13.47 -4.64
CA ASP A 372 4.09 -14.43 -5.53
C ASP A 372 3.83 -13.78 -6.89
N ILE A 373 4.02 -14.55 -7.95
CA ILE A 373 3.97 -14.08 -9.33
C ILE A 373 2.85 -14.83 -10.04
N TYR A 374 1.82 -14.10 -10.42
CA TYR A 374 0.70 -14.65 -11.19
C TYR A 374 0.72 -14.12 -12.61
N ARG A 375 0.40 -14.99 -13.55
CA ARG A 375 -0.01 -14.57 -14.90
C ARG A 375 -1.48 -14.22 -14.87
N ILE A 376 -1.83 -13.09 -15.43
CA ILE A 376 -3.21 -12.67 -15.68
C ILE A 376 -3.64 -13.24 -17.02
N ASN A 377 -4.65 -14.08 -17.02
CA ASN A 377 -5.22 -14.67 -18.23
C ASN A 377 -6.21 -13.70 -18.88
N SER A 378 -6.56 -13.94 -20.15
CA SER A 378 -7.46 -13.07 -20.94
C SER A 378 -8.89 -13.01 -20.41
N ASP A 379 -9.31 -13.99 -19.62
CA ASP A 379 -10.60 -14.07 -18.94
C ASP A 379 -10.60 -13.49 -17.51
N GLY A 380 -9.49 -12.89 -17.08
CA GLY A 380 -9.33 -12.33 -15.75
C GLY A 380 -8.91 -13.34 -14.68
N THR A 381 -8.82 -14.61 -14.97
CA THR A 381 -8.32 -15.61 -14.02
C THR A 381 -6.82 -15.46 -13.78
N LEU A 382 -6.34 -15.95 -12.64
CA LEU A 382 -4.93 -15.94 -12.26
C LEU A 382 -4.33 -17.33 -12.32
N ALA A 383 -3.07 -17.43 -12.78
CA ALA A 383 -2.26 -18.63 -12.69
C ALA A 383 -0.96 -18.34 -11.99
N LEU A 384 -0.70 -18.97 -10.84
CA LEU A 384 0.59 -18.87 -10.14
C LEU A 384 1.70 -19.46 -11.02
N ILE A 385 2.69 -18.65 -11.38
CA ILE A 385 3.80 -19.04 -12.26
C ILE A 385 5.16 -19.04 -11.57
N GLY A 386 5.24 -18.53 -10.35
CA GLY A 386 6.47 -18.50 -9.58
C GLY A 386 6.37 -17.64 -8.33
N LYS A 387 7.47 -17.58 -7.62
CA LYS A 387 7.66 -16.76 -6.43
C LYS A 387 9.13 -16.37 -6.24
N THR A 388 9.40 -15.30 -5.52
CA THR A 388 10.77 -14.98 -5.10
C THR A 388 11.23 -15.94 -3.99
N ALA A 389 12.55 -16.05 -3.79
CA ALA A 389 13.08 -16.72 -2.60
C ALA A 389 12.60 -15.99 -1.34
N SER A 390 12.32 -16.75 -0.26
CA SER A 390 11.89 -16.17 1.01
C SER A 390 13.06 -15.49 1.69
N SER A 391 13.23 -14.21 1.49
CA SER A 391 14.18 -13.36 2.23
C SER A 391 14.04 -11.90 1.85
N LEU A 392 12.83 -11.43 1.62
CA LEU A 392 12.60 -10.01 1.70
C LEU A 392 12.79 -9.60 3.16
N LEU A 393 13.67 -8.65 3.37
CA LEU A 393 14.10 -8.22 4.68
C LEU A 393 12.93 -7.57 5.45
N GLY A 394 12.56 -8.14 6.58
CA GLY A 394 11.63 -7.53 7.52
C GLY A 394 10.15 -7.58 7.10
N SER A 395 9.32 -6.82 7.79
CA SER A 395 7.90 -6.63 7.52
C SER A 395 7.72 -5.71 6.30
N THR A 396 7.92 -6.25 5.10
CA THR A 396 7.73 -5.48 3.86
C THR A 396 6.28 -5.02 3.73
N SER A 397 6.09 -3.76 3.43
CA SER A 397 4.78 -3.16 3.17
C SER A 397 4.87 -2.14 2.05
N GLY A 398 3.84 -2.07 1.24
CA GLY A 398 3.80 -1.21 0.07
C GLY A 398 4.50 -1.81 -1.14
N MET A 399 3.76 -1.93 -2.23
CA MET A 399 4.24 -2.46 -3.51
C MET A 399 3.78 -1.62 -4.68
N ALA A 400 4.65 -1.42 -5.65
CA ALA A 400 4.31 -0.89 -6.95
C ALA A 400 5.00 -1.68 -8.06
N ALA A 401 4.39 -1.78 -9.25
CA ALA A 401 4.98 -2.46 -10.40
C ALA A 401 4.91 -1.63 -11.69
N SER A 402 5.90 -1.81 -12.58
CA SER A 402 6.00 -1.07 -13.84
C SER A 402 6.09 -1.98 -15.07
#